data_af6d3340e6aea9ad03cd8967df611e42
#
_entry.id   af6d3340e6aea9ad03cd8967df611e42
#
_cell.length_a   1.000
_cell.length_b   1.000
_cell.length_c   1.000
_cell.angle_alpha   90.00
_cell.angle_beta   90.00
_cell.angle_gamma   90.00
#
_symmetry.space_group_name_H-M   'P 1'
#
loop_
_entity.id
_entity.type
_entity.pdbx_description
1 polymer ?
#
loop_
_entity_poly.entity_id
_entity_poly.type
_entity_poly.pdbx_seq_one_letter_code
_entity_poly.pdbx_strand_id
1 'polypeptide(L)'
;MRALWSIAALAALLMLARPLAAQTPPDPFVKPEGLRQVSPHVYIIPDNSVPRVPNVGFVIGERGILVIDTGLGPRNGSTVLEVAKKLGGSRALYLVITHFHPEHDLGAQVFPENTTLIRSNDQVKDIAEFGLQLAQAFARRSAIEAELLKDADFRKANVTFDKDYTVDLGGVKVELIAMGANHTRGDTAMWVESDRVLFSGDVAMRPQPAFASPYSNVRHWLSSLDRLEALKPAVIVPSHGPVGDGSMFASGYRTYLVEVRDRTTTEKKAGRSADQAVEAVTAAMAERFPDKGRLAGAIKAAYAEAQ
;
A
#
# COMPACT_ATOMS: atom_id res chain seq x y z
N MET A 1 12.98 76.19 32.55
CA MET A 1 13.46 74.96 31.94
C MET A 1 12.41 73.87 32.17
N ARG A 2 11.60 73.59 31.15
CA ARG A 2 10.50 72.57 31.21
C ARG A 2 10.96 71.33 30.45
N ALA A 3 11.07 70.19 31.12
CA ALA A 3 11.39 68.90 30.52
C ALA A 3 10.14 68.30 29.94
N LEU A 4 10.14 68.02 28.63
CA LEU A 4 9.11 67.27 27.90
C LEU A 4 9.41 65.79 27.98
N TRP A 5 8.47 64.98 28.54
CA TRP A 5 8.51 63.54 28.55
C TRP A 5 7.73 63.04 27.32
N SER A 6 8.45 62.41 26.42
CA SER A 6 7.84 61.72 25.26
C SER A 6 7.46 60.30 25.66
N ILE A 7 6.16 60.01 25.64
CA ILE A 7 5.63 58.67 25.83
C ILE A 7 5.64 57.99 24.47
N ALA A 8 6.52 57.00 24.28
CA ALA A 8 6.48 56.09 23.13
C ALA A 8 5.46 54.96 23.40
N ALA A 9 4.36 54.96 22.66
CA ALA A 9 3.37 53.90 22.68
C ALA A 9 3.87 52.68 21.87
N LEU A 10 4.14 51.57 22.54
CA LEU A 10 4.52 50.29 21.95
C LEU A 10 3.22 49.58 21.54
N ALA A 11 2.88 49.63 20.27
CA ALA A 11 1.76 48.84 19.72
C ALA A 11 2.19 47.38 19.57
N ALA A 12 1.77 46.51 20.48
CA ALA A 12 1.98 45.07 20.37
C ALA A 12 1.01 44.50 19.29
N LEU A 13 1.57 44.10 18.16
CA LEU A 13 0.85 43.41 17.10
C LEU A 13 0.62 41.95 17.56
N LEU A 14 -0.53 41.63 18.13
CA LEU A 14 -0.97 40.28 18.40
C LEU A 14 -1.35 39.64 17.04
N MET A 15 -0.40 38.92 16.44
CA MET A 15 -0.73 37.98 15.35
C MET A 15 -1.56 36.82 15.95
N LEU A 16 -2.85 36.89 15.77
CA LEU A 16 -3.75 35.76 16.00
C LEU A 16 -3.39 34.67 14.97
N ALA A 17 -2.58 33.70 15.39
CA ALA A 17 -2.39 32.47 14.65
C ALA A 17 -3.78 31.78 14.56
N ARG A 18 -4.42 31.90 13.39
CA ARG A 18 -5.60 31.07 13.09
C ARG A 18 -5.14 29.62 13.13
N PRO A 19 -5.82 28.73 13.90
CA PRO A 19 -5.55 27.31 13.78
C PRO A 19 -5.79 26.92 12.32
N LEU A 20 -4.79 26.31 11.66
CA LEU A 20 -5.01 25.64 10.39
C LEU A 20 -6.11 24.60 10.64
N ALA A 21 -7.29 24.84 10.09
CA ALA A 21 -8.34 23.83 10.07
C ALA A 21 -7.74 22.61 9.37
N ALA A 22 -7.70 21.48 10.08
CA ALA A 22 -7.26 20.22 9.46
C ALA A 22 -8.16 19.98 8.24
N GLN A 23 -7.59 20.01 7.05
CA GLN A 23 -8.34 19.77 5.82
C GLN A 23 -8.88 18.34 5.90
N THR A 24 -10.17 18.19 5.69
CA THR A 24 -10.80 16.87 5.56
C THR A 24 -10.08 16.12 4.43
N PRO A 25 -9.59 14.90 4.66
CA PRO A 25 -8.96 14.12 3.60
C PRO A 25 -9.91 14.00 2.39
N PRO A 26 -9.41 14.04 1.16
CA PRO A 26 -10.24 13.84 -0.02
C PRO A 26 -10.87 12.45 -0.01
N ASP A 27 -12.06 12.35 -0.62
CA ASP A 27 -12.78 11.09 -0.74
C ASP A 27 -11.93 10.03 -1.47
N PRO A 28 -11.97 8.75 -1.05
CA PRO A 28 -11.12 7.69 -1.59
C PRO A 28 -11.63 7.16 -2.95
N PHE A 29 -11.66 8.02 -3.96
CA PHE A 29 -12.04 7.65 -5.31
C PHE A 29 -10.83 7.46 -6.22
N VAL A 30 -10.84 6.37 -6.98
CA VAL A 30 -9.93 6.16 -8.12
C VAL A 30 -10.27 7.19 -9.21
N LYS A 31 -9.27 7.92 -9.67
CA LYS A 31 -9.43 9.03 -10.64
C LYS A 31 -8.87 8.63 -12.01
N PRO A 32 -9.72 8.14 -12.93
CA PRO A 32 -9.29 7.61 -14.22
C PRO A 32 -8.63 8.66 -15.14
N GLU A 33 -8.87 9.95 -14.92
CA GLU A 33 -8.21 11.04 -15.63
C GLU A 33 -6.69 11.09 -15.41
N GLY A 34 -6.21 10.46 -14.35
CA GLY A 34 -4.78 10.29 -14.07
C GLY A 34 -4.11 9.13 -14.81
N LEU A 35 -4.86 8.39 -15.63
CA LEU A 35 -4.32 7.26 -16.39
C LEU A 35 -3.10 7.67 -17.22
N ARG A 36 -2.00 6.95 -17.03
CA ARG A 36 -0.77 7.18 -17.80
C ARG A 36 -0.03 5.90 -18.10
N GLN A 37 0.69 5.88 -19.19
CA GLN A 37 1.61 4.82 -19.57
C GLN A 37 2.95 5.01 -18.85
N VAL A 38 3.50 3.93 -18.29
CA VAL A 38 4.79 3.94 -17.58
C VAL A 38 5.85 3.11 -18.29
N SER A 39 5.43 2.20 -19.18
CA SER A 39 6.30 1.42 -20.07
C SER A 39 5.49 0.93 -21.28
N PRO A 40 6.10 0.27 -22.29
CA PRO A 40 5.38 -0.14 -23.50
C PRO A 40 4.08 -0.90 -23.27
N HIS A 41 4.02 -1.78 -22.26
CA HIS A 41 2.85 -2.62 -21.99
C HIS A 41 2.13 -2.25 -20.70
N VAL A 42 2.64 -1.29 -19.91
CA VAL A 42 2.12 -1.01 -18.56
C VAL A 42 1.54 0.38 -18.45
N TYR A 43 0.31 0.45 -17.93
CA TYR A 43 -0.41 1.68 -17.60
C TYR A 43 -0.77 1.67 -16.11
N ILE A 44 -0.91 2.85 -15.54
CA ILE A 44 -1.36 3.01 -14.15
C ILE A 44 -2.37 4.14 -14.02
N ILE A 45 -3.30 4.00 -13.08
CA ILE A 45 -4.02 5.12 -12.48
C ILE A 45 -3.34 5.39 -11.14
N PRO A 46 -2.69 6.55 -10.93
CA PRO A 46 -1.98 6.84 -9.69
C PRO A 46 -2.95 7.08 -8.52
N ASP A 47 -2.47 6.81 -7.29
CA ASP A 47 -3.18 7.06 -6.04
C ASP A 47 -3.42 8.55 -5.75
N ASN A 48 -2.70 9.44 -6.43
CA ASN A 48 -2.71 10.89 -6.24
C ASN A 48 -2.50 11.32 -4.78
N SER A 49 -1.84 10.50 -3.97
CA SER A 49 -1.66 10.68 -2.53
C SER A 49 -2.97 10.79 -1.76
N VAL A 50 -4.05 10.23 -2.30
CA VAL A 50 -5.35 10.13 -1.61
C VAL A 50 -5.31 8.91 -0.69
N PRO A 51 -5.55 9.07 0.61
CA PRO A 51 -5.57 7.93 1.53
C PRO A 51 -6.57 6.85 1.08
N ARG A 52 -6.15 5.58 1.14
CA ARG A 52 -6.98 4.41 0.78
C ARG A 52 -7.36 4.34 -0.72
N VAL A 53 -6.64 5.04 -1.57
CA VAL A 53 -6.66 4.83 -3.02
C VAL A 53 -5.34 4.17 -3.40
N PRO A 54 -5.35 3.00 -4.06
CA PRO A 54 -4.12 2.39 -4.55
C PRO A 54 -3.70 2.95 -5.91
N ASN A 55 -2.43 2.79 -6.25
CA ASN A 55 -2.01 2.81 -7.64
C ASN A 55 -2.60 1.56 -8.34
N VAL A 56 -3.51 1.76 -9.27
CA VAL A 56 -4.12 0.66 -10.03
C VAL A 56 -3.30 0.40 -11.28
N GLY A 57 -2.93 -0.86 -11.53
CA GLY A 57 -2.10 -1.26 -12.65
C GLY A 57 -2.89 -1.94 -13.78
N PHE A 58 -2.39 -1.79 -15.01
CA PHE A 58 -2.87 -2.50 -16.19
C PHE A 58 -1.67 -2.97 -17.01
N VAL A 59 -1.60 -4.26 -17.30
CA VAL A 59 -0.60 -4.83 -18.20
C VAL A 59 -1.30 -5.40 -19.42
N ILE A 60 -0.89 -4.98 -20.62
CA ILE A 60 -1.61 -5.26 -21.86
C ILE A 60 -0.72 -6.11 -22.77
N GLY A 61 -1.18 -7.32 -23.08
CA GLY A 61 -0.61 -8.17 -24.11
C GLY A 61 -1.51 -8.26 -25.34
N GLU A 62 -1.17 -9.13 -26.27
CA GLU A 62 -1.95 -9.33 -27.51
C GLU A 62 -3.31 -9.98 -27.23
N ARG A 63 -3.36 -10.95 -26.31
CA ARG A 63 -4.53 -11.78 -26.02
C ARG A 63 -5.25 -11.42 -24.73
N GLY A 64 -4.56 -10.78 -23.79
CA GLY A 64 -5.10 -10.49 -22.48
C GLY A 64 -4.70 -9.12 -21.94
N ILE A 65 -5.47 -8.67 -20.97
CA ILE A 65 -5.14 -7.55 -20.09
C ILE A 65 -5.22 -8.03 -18.65
N LEU A 66 -4.18 -7.74 -17.87
CA LEU A 66 -4.15 -7.96 -16.43
C LEU A 66 -4.39 -6.64 -15.70
N VAL A 67 -5.39 -6.63 -14.82
CA VAL A 67 -5.66 -5.53 -13.89
C VAL A 67 -5.04 -5.88 -12.53
N ILE A 68 -4.41 -4.90 -11.90
CA ILE A 68 -3.75 -5.02 -10.60
C ILE A 68 -4.42 -4.05 -9.65
N ASP A 69 -5.08 -4.57 -8.61
CA ASP A 69 -5.92 -3.86 -7.65
C ASP A 69 -7.16 -3.18 -8.24
N THR A 70 -8.15 -2.85 -7.42
CA THR A 70 -9.49 -2.45 -7.90
C THR A 70 -10.07 -1.21 -7.20
N GLY A 71 -9.43 -0.72 -6.14
CA GLY A 71 -9.97 0.36 -5.34
C GLY A 71 -11.00 -0.07 -4.29
N LEU A 72 -11.37 0.88 -3.43
CA LEU A 72 -12.26 0.68 -2.29
C LEU A 72 -13.72 0.53 -2.75
N GLY A 73 -14.22 -0.70 -2.76
CA GLY A 73 -15.61 -1.04 -3.00
C GLY A 73 -16.08 -0.96 -4.47
N PRO A 74 -17.36 -1.34 -4.72
CA PRO A 74 -17.92 -1.53 -6.07
C PRO A 74 -17.82 -0.30 -6.99
N ARG A 75 -17.99 0.90 -6.45
CA ARG A 75 -17.94 2.14 -7.23
C ARG A 75 -16.55 2.35 -7.86
N ASN A 76 -15.50 2.18 -7.07
CA ASN A 76 -14.12 2.27 -7.58
C ASN A 76 -13.82 1.12 -8.54
N GLY A 77 -14.26 -0.09 -8.21
CA GLY A 77 -14.13 -1.25 -9.09
C GLY A 77 -14.76 -1.01 -10.47
N SER A 78 -15.93 -0.38 -10.53
CA SER A 78 -16.58 -0.02 -11.80
C SER A 78 -15.74 0.97 -12.62
N THR A 79 -15.17 1.98 -11.97
CA THR A 79 -14.24 2.93 -12.62
C THR A 79 -13.03 2.21 -13.21
N VAL A 80 -12.41 1.31 -12.44
CA VAL A 80 -11.25 0.52 -12.89
C VAL A 80 -11.63 -0.40 -14.06
N LEU A 81 -12.78 -1.09 -13.97
CA LEU A 81 -13.26 -1.96 -15.02
C LEU A 81 -13.54 -1.22 -16.35
N GLU A 82 -14.09 0.00 -16.30
CA GLU A 82 -14.29 0.82 -17.49
C GLU A 82 -12.96 1.15 -18.17
N VAL A 83 -11.93 1.52 -17.40
CA VAL A 83 -10.60 1.77 -17.94
C VAL A 83 -9.99 0.48 -18.52
N ALA A 84 -10.13 -0.65 -17.83
CA ALA A 84 -9.66 -1.95 -18.30
C ALA A 84 -10.30 -2.33 -19.64
N LYS A 85 -11.61 -2.15 -19.80
CA LYS A 85 -12.34 -2.39 -21.05
C LYS A 85 -11.87 -1.47 -22.17
N LYS A 86 -11.65 -0.18 -21.88
CA LYS A 86 -11.16 0.80 -22.85
C LYS A 86 -9.75 0.44 -23.34
N LEU A 87 -8.85 0.03 -22.47
CA LEU A 87 -7.48 -0.37 -22.81
C LEU A 87 -7.42 -1.76 -23.46
N GLY A 88 -8.18 -2.71 -22.91
CA GLY A 88 -8.13 -4.12 -23.29
C GLY A 88 -8.93 -4.45 -24.56
N GLY A 89 -10.02 -3.72 -24.86
CA GLY A 89 -10.94 -4.06 -25.95
C GLY A 89 -11.59 -5.44 -25.73
N SER A 90 -11.44 -6.33 -26.70
CA SER A 90 -11.98 -7.70 -26.65
C SER A 90 -11.06 -8.75 -26.03
N ARG A 91 -9.94 -8.34 -25.45
CA ARG A 91 -8.94 -9.23 -24.82
C ARG A 91 -9.52 -9.91 -23.60
N ALA A 92 -8.99 -11.11 -23.27
CA ALA A 92 -9.31 -11.79 -22.03
C ALA A 92 -8.93 -10.92 -20.83
N LEU A 93 -9.81 -10.87 -19.83
CA LEU A 93 -9.63 -10.03 -18.64
C LEU A 93 -9.13 -10.90 -17.48
N TYR A 94 -7.96 -10.55 -16.97
CA TYR A 94 -7.36 -11.10 -15.78
C TYR A 94 -7.34 -10.05 -14.67
N LEU A 95 -7.47 -10.50 -13.43
CA LEU A 95 -7.41 -9.64 -12.24
C LEU A 95 -6.51 -10.29 -11.20
N VAL A 96 -5.65 -9.50 -10.59
CA VAL A 96 -4.82 -9.90 -9.45
C VAL A 96 -4.87 -8.80 -8.40
N ILE A 97 -4.82 -9.20 -7.14
CA ILE A 97 -4.84 -8.29 -6.00
C ILE A 97 -3.50 -8.39 -5.29
N THR A 98 -2.88 -7.26 -4.95
CA THR A 98 -1.61 -7.24 -4.23
C THR A 98 -1.73 -7.87 -2.85
N HIS A 99 -2.80 -7.55 -2.12
CA HIS A 99 -3.16 -8.13 -0.83
C HIS A 99 -4.63 -7.84 -0.48
N PHE A 100 -5.17 -8.52 0.52
CA PHE A 100 -6.61 -8.58 0.80
C PHE A 100 -7.24 -7.33 1.42
N HIS A 101 -6.52 -6.22 1.59
CA HIS A 101 -7.11 -5.03 2.19
C HIS A 101 -8.24 -4.45 1.33
N PRO A 102 -9.29 -3.87 1.97
CA PRO A 102 -10.51 -3.41 1.28
C PRO A 102 -10.27 -2.45 0.11
N GLU A 103 -9.29 -1.55 0.24
CA GLU A 103 -8.94 -0.56 -0.79
C GLU A 103 -8.28 -1.15 -2.03
N HIS A 104 -7.80 -2.38 -1.95
CA HIS A 104 -7.21 -3.11 -3.08
C HIS A 104 -8.20 -4.06 -3.71
N ASP A 105 -9.06 -4.64 -2.91
CA ASP A 105 -9.79 -5.87 -3.23
C ASP A 105 -11.30 -5.67 -3.50
N LEU A 106 -11.99 -4.88 -2.68
CA LEU A 106 -13.45 -4.89 -2.65
C LEU A 106 -14.12 -4.26 -3.88
N GLY A 107 -13.34 -3.71 -4.82
CA GLY A 107 -13.82 -3.40 -6.17
C GLY A 107 -13.89 -4.62 -7.10
N ALA A 108 -13.28 -5.76 -6.74
CA ALA A 108 -13.22 -6.95 -7.61
C ALA A 108 -14.60 -7.56 -7.92
N GLN A 109 -15.58 -7.39 -7.04
CA GLN A 109 -16.90 -7.99 -7.18
C GLN A 109 -17.68 -7.54 -8.42
N VAL A 110 -17.41 -6.34 -8.97
CA VAL A 110 -18.12 -5.81 -10.15
C VAL A 110 -17.56 -6.31 -11.48
N PHE A 111 -16.41 -6.99 -11.45
CA PHE A 111 -15.83 -7.54 -12.67
C PHE A 111 -16.68 -8.67 -13.21
N PRO A 112 -16.81 -8.81 -14.55
CA PRO A 112 -17.60 -9.88 -15.17
C PRO A 112 -17.20 -11.28 -14.68
N GLU A 113 -18.15 -12.23 -14.70
CA GLU A 113 -17.90 -13.60 -14.26
C GLU A 113 -16.78 -14.30 -15.02
N ASN A 114 -16.63 -13.99 -16.31
CA ASN A 114 -15.55 -14.51 -17.16
C ASN A 114 -14.17 -13.87 -16.90
N THR A 115 -14.05 -12.93 -15.94
CA THR A 115 -12.75 -12.43 -15.49
C THR A 115 -12.04 -13.48 -14.68
N THR A 116 -10.80 -13.81 -15.03
CA THR A 116 -9.97 -14.73 -14.24
C THR A 116 -9.32 -13.98 -13.08
N LEU A 117 -9.88 -14.12 -11.87
CA LEU A 117 -9.27 -13.61 -10.64
C LEU A 117 -8.27 -14.61 -10.09
N ILE A 118 -7.02 -14.18 -9.88
CA ILE A 118 -5.90 -14.99 -9.41
C ILE A 118 -5.44 -14.48 -8.04
N ARG A 119 -5.29 -15.38 -7.07
CA ARG A 119 -4.84 -15.06 -5.70
C ARG A 119 -3.83 -16.08 -5.19
N SER A 120 -2.94 -15.65 -4.27
CA SER A 120 -2.19 -16.62 -3.48
C SER A 120 -3.10 -17.35 -2.49
N ASN A 121 -2.77 -18.60 -2.15
CA ASN A 121 -3.52 -19.37 -1.14
C ASN A 121 -3.50 -18.68 0.23
N ASP A 122 -2.44 -17.94 0.57
CA ASP A 122 -2.38 -17.20 1.82
C ASP A 122 -3.29 -15.97 1.80
N GLN A 123 -3.49 -15.31 0.65
CA GLN A 123 -4.52 -14.28 0.50
C GLN A 123 -5.92 -14.81 0.76
N VAL A 124 -6.22 -16.02 0.23
CA VAL A 124 -7.53 -16.68 0.46
C VAL A 124 -7.74 -16.96 1.95
N LYS A 125 -6.70 -17.40 2.66
CA LYS A 125 -6.74 -17.59 4.12
C LYS A 125 -6.94 -16.28 4.88
N ASP A 126 -6.25 -15.22 4.48
CA ASP A 126 -6.39 -13.89 5.09
C ASP A 126 -7.81 -13.36 4.95
N ILE A 127 -8.42 -13.51 3.77
CA ILE A 127 -9.83 -13.13 3.53
C ILE A 127 -10.77 -13.93 4.43
N ALA A 128 -10.59 -15.23 4.51
CA ALA A 128 -11.46 -16.11 5.31
C ALA A 128 -11.38 -15.80 6.81
N GLU A 129 -10.20 -15.41 7.30
CA GLU A 129 -9.97 -15.18 8.73
C GLU A 129 -10.27 -13.72 9.13
N PHE A 130 -9.92 -12.73 8.29
CA PHE A 130 -9.94 -11.32 8.66
C PHE A 130 -10.76 -10.43 7.74
N GLY A 131 -11.13 -10.89 6.54
CA GLY A 131 -11.69 -10.05 5.48
C GLY A 131 -12.91 -9.26 5.94
N LEU A 132 -13.93 -9.93 6.49
CA LEU A 132 -15.14 -9.28 6.95
C LEU A 132 -14.88 -8.26 8.08
N GLN A 133 -14.07 -8.64 9.07
CA GLN A 133 -13.75 -7.76 10.19
C GLN A 133 -13.02 -6.50 9.71
N LEU A 134 -12.10 -6.65 8.76
CA LEU A 134 -11.35 -5.54 8.21
C LEU A 134 -12.22 -4.62 7.36
N ALA A 135 -13.10 -5.18 6.51
CA ALA A 135 -14.06 -4.40 5.73
C ALA A 135 -14.98 -3.56 6.64
N GLN A 136 -15.49 -4.15 7.73
CA GLN A 136 -16.27 -3.44 8.73
C GLN A 136 -15.47 -2.35 9.45
N ALA A 137 -14.18 -2.60 9.73
CA ALA A 137 -13.32 -1.60 10.35
C ALA A 137 -13.07 -0.40 9.42
N PHE A 138 -12.93 -0.65 8.11
CA PHE A 138 -12.84 0.41 7.11
C PHE A 138 -14.15 1.20 7.00
N ALA A 139 -15.29 0.54 6.90
CA ALA A 139 -16.61 1.21 6.83
C ALA A 139 -16.87 2.14 8.02
N ARG A 140 -16.31 1.87 9.20
CA ARG A 140 -16.47 2.72 10.39
C ARG A 140 -15.60 3.99 10.40
N ARG A 141 -14.67 4.15 9.46
CA ARG A 141 -13.75 5.30 9.45
C ARG A 141 -14.40 6.62 9.04
N SER A 142 -15.34 6.55 8.08
CA SER A 142 -16.08 7.73 7.60
C SER A 142 -17.40 7.34 6.93
N ALA A 143 -18.29 8.31 6.76
CA ALA A 143 -19.58 8.10 6.07
C ALA A 143 -19.38 7.68 4.60
N ILE A 144 -18.37 8.25 3.91
CA ILE A 144 -18.11 7.90 2.53
C ILE A 144 -17.56 6.48 2.39
N GLU A 145 -16.71 6.03 3.32
CA GLU A 145 -16.22 4.64 3.31
C GLU A 145 -17.34 3.66 3.65
N ALA A 146 -18.24 4.01 4.56
CA ALA A 146 -19.44 3.22 4.82
C ALA A 146 -20.32 3.07 3.57
N GLU A 147 -20.49 4.15 2.79
CA GLU A 147 -21.22 4.12 1.53
C GLU A 147 -20.52 3.26 0.47
N LEU A 148 -19.21 3.45 0.29
CA LEU A 148 -18.41 2.72 -0.70
C LEU A 148 -18.36 1.21 -0.43
N LEU A 149 -18.40 0.82 0.84
CA LEU A 149 -18.33 -0.58 1.28
C LEU A 149 -19.70 -1.19 1.57
N LYS A 150 -20.78 -0.43 1.34
CA LYS A 150 -22.13 -0.98 1.46
C LYS A 150 -22.29 -2.12 0.44
N ASP A 151 -22.67 -3.28 0.94
CA ASP A 151 -22.87 -4.50 0.16
C ASP A 151 -21.58 -5.01 -0.56
N ALA A 152 -20.39 -4.53 -0.12
CA ALA A 152 -19.13 -4.99 -0.65
C ALA A 152 -18.77 -6.37 -0.09
N ASP A 153 -18.30 -7.27 -0.98
CA ASP A 153 -17.86 -8.62 -0.62
C ASP A 153 -16.60 -9.02 -1.39
N PHE A 154 -15.85 -9.93 -0.80
CA PHE A 154 -14.64 -10.48 -1.42
C PHE A 154 -15.00 -11.48 -2.50
N ARG A 155 -14.66 -11.18 -3.75
CA ARG A 155 -14.87 -12.11 -4.87
C ARG A 155 -13.99 -13.34 -4.71
N LYS A 156 -14.59 -14.52 -4.90
CA LYS A 156 -13.87 -15.79 -4.90
C LYS A 156 -12.89 -15.88 -6.08
N ALA A 157 -11.67 -16.35 -5.81
CA ALA A 157 -10.67 -16.57 -6.86
C ALA A 157 -11.09 -17.69 -7.82
N ASN A 158 -10.75 -17.53 -9.10
CA ASN A 158 -10.88 -18.55 -10.12
C ASN A 158 -9.64 -19.46 -10.15
N VAL A 159 -8.47 -18.89 -9.84
CA VAL A 159 -7.17 -19.59 -9.79
C VAL A 159 -6.48 -19.21 -8.49
N THR A 160 -5.87 -20.19 -7.84
CA THR A 160 -5.02 -19.97 -6.66
C THR A 160 -3.64 -20.56 -6.86
N PHE A 161 -2.63 -20.00 -6.16
CA PHE A 161 -1.26 -20.47 -6.25
C PHE A 161 -0.53 -20.36 -4.89
N ASP A 162 0.51 -21.17 -4.69
CA ASP A 162 1.27 -21.21 -3.42
C ASP A 162 2.60 -20.46 -3.48
N LYS A 163 3.26 -20.46 -4.65
CA LYS A 163 4.60 -19.87 -4.83
C LYS A 163 4.55 -18.73 -5.82
N ASP A 164 4.95 -19.03 -7.07
CA ASP A 164 4.92 -18.06 -8.15
C ASP A 164 3.98 -18.58 -9.24
N TYR A 165 3.35 -17.66 -9.95
CA TYR A 165 2.42 -17.98 -11.01
C TYR A 165 2.62 -17.04 -12.20
N THR A 166 2.67 -17.55 -13.41
CA THR A 166 2.85 -16.73 -14.61
C THR A 166 1.55 -16.58 -15.38
N VAL A 167 1.17 -15.34 -15.64
CA VAL A 167 0.08 -14.98 -16.55
C VAL A 167 0.67 -14.63 -17.91
N ASP A 168 0.33 -15.40 -18.95
CA ASP A 168 0.72 -15.13 -20.34
C ASP A 168 -0.38 -14.34 -21.05
N LEU A 169 -0.12 -13.06 -21.30
CA LEU A 169 -1.06 -12.15 -21.95
C LEU A 169 -0.91 -12.12 -23.49
N GLY A 170 -0.02 -12.93 -24.05
CA GLY A 170 0.37 -12.88 -25.47
C GLY A 170 1.42 -11.82 -25.74
N GLY A 171 2.66 -12.24 -25.98
CA GLY A 171 3.82 -11.35 -26.16
C GLY A 171 4.36 -10.75 -24.85
N VAL A 172 3.55 -10.69 -23.80
CA VAL A 172 3.95 -10.21 -22.46
C VAL A 172 3.56 -11.23 -21.41
N LYS A 173 4.49 -11.51 -20.49
CA LYS A 173 4.27 -12.36 -19.31
C LYS A 173 4.36 -11.53 -18.04
N VAL A 174 3.49 -11.83 -17.08
CA VAL A 174 3.53 -11.25 -15.76
C VAL A 174 3.74 -12.37 -14.75
N GLU A 175 4.83 -12.29 -14.01
CA GLU A 175 5.10 -13.18 -12.90
C GLU A 175 4.42 -12.66 -11.63
N LEU A 176 3.52 -13.43 -11.05
CA LEU A 176 2.92 -13.18 -9.75
C LEU A 176 3.78 -13.87 -8.71
N ILE A 177 4.38 -13.08 -7.83
CA ILE A 177 5.38 -13.54 -6.86
C ILE A 177 4.72 -13.57 -5.49
N ALA A 178 4.54 -14.77 -4.92
CA ALA A 178 4.10 -14.89 -3.53
C ALA A 178 5.20 -14.38 -2.59
N MET A 179 4.92 -13.29 -1.89
CA MET A 179 5.89 -12.62 -1.01
C MET A 179 5.84 -13.12 0.43
N GLY A 180 4.74 -13.78 0.84
CA GLY A 180 4.56 -14.24 2.21
C GLY A 180 4.32 -13.10 3.21
N ALA A 181 4.60 -13.36 4.48
CA ALA A 181 4.22 -12.50 5.60
C ALA A 181 5.09 -11.25 5.73
N ASN A 182 4.76 -10.20 4.97
CA ASN A 182 5.35 -8.88 5.10
C ASN A 182 4.32 -7.92 5.70
N HIS A 183 3.51 -7.23 4.88
CA HIS A 183 2.41 -6.39 5.30
C HIS A 183 1.18 -7.22 5.69
N THR A 184 0.85 -8.21 4.86
CA THR A 184 -0.12 -9.29 5.13
C THR A 184 0.56 -10.65 4.93
N ARG A 185 -0.13 -11.77 5.22
CA ARG A 185 0.42 -13.11 4.95
C ARG A 185 0.43 -13.43 3.45
N GLY A 186 -0.53 -12.88 2.71
CA GLY A 186 -0.76 -13.17 1.31
C GLY A 186 -0.24 -12.09 0.36
N ASP A 187 0.75 -11.28 0.76
CA ASP A 187 1.33 -10.26 -0.12
C ASP A 187 1.82 -10.88 -1.43
N THR A 188 1.46 -10.23 -2.54
CA THR A 188 1.81 -10.65 -3.89
C THR A 188 2.40 -9.46 -4.64
N ALA A 189 3.60 -9.63 -5.20
CA ALA A 189 4.20 -8.69 -6.14
C ALA A 189 3.99 -9.17 -7.58
N MET A 190 3.98 -8.26 -8.55
CA MET A 190 3.85 -8.58 -9.97
C MET A 190 5.04 -8.03 -10.72
N TRP A 191 5.74 -8.92 -11.44
CA TRP A 191 6.91 -8.59 -12.23
C TRP A 191 6.63 -8.70 -13.73
N VAL A 192 6.80 -7.61 -14.45
CA VAL A 192 6.72 -7.54 -15.92
C VAL A 192 8.14 -7.45 -16.44
N GLU A 193 8.76 -8.62 -16.73
CA GLU A 193 10.17 -8.73 -17.06
C GLU A 193 10.53 -7.94 -18.32
N SER A 194 9.72 -8.07 -19.40
CA SER A 194 9.96 -7.36 -20.67
C SER A 194 10.08 -5.85 -20.52
N ASP A 195 9.34 -5.29 -19.58
CA ASP A 195 9.25 -3.86 -19.32
C ASP A 195 10.11 -3.43 -18.12
N ARG A 196 10.62 -4.40 -17.35
CA ARG A 196 11.29 -4.18 -16.07
C ARG A 196 10.47 -3.34 -15.10
N VAL A 197 9.15 -3.58 -15.06
CA VAL A 197 8.20 -2.94 -14.15
C VAL A 197 7.84 -3.90 -13.03
N LEU A 198 7.97 -3.44 -11.81
CA LEU A 198 7.59 -4.16 -10.60
C LEU A 198 6.42 -3.44 -9.91
N PHE A 199 5.30 -4.15 -9.73
CA PHE A 199 4.27 -3.75 -8.77
C PHE A 199 4.62 -4.40 -7.43
N SER A 200 5.01 -3.58 -6.47
CA SER A 200 5.54 -4.08 -5.18
C SER A 200 4.48 -4.25 -4.10
N GLY A 201 3.23 -3.88 -4.36
CA GLY A 201 2.22 -3.87 -3.31
C GLY A 201 2.62 -2.94 -2.16
N ASP A 202 2.23 -3.32 -0.95
CA ASP A 202 2.64 -2.66 0.28
C ASP A 202 3.97 -3.22 0.83
N VAL A 203 4.61 -4.13 0.11
CA VAL A 203 5.92 -4.69 0.49
C VAL A 203 7.03 -3.66 0.37
N ALA A 204 6.94 -2.75 -0.60
CA ALA A 204 7.88 -1.62 -0.74
C ALA A 204 7.15 -0.36 -1.20
N MET A 205 7.16 0.68 -0.38
CA MET A 205 6.51 1.97 -0.64
C MET A 205 7.39 3.16 -0.21
N ARG A 206 7.03 4.35 -0.67
CA ARG A 206 7.52 5.64 -0.18
C ARG A 206 6.37 6.65 -0.15
N PRO A 207 6.40 7.69 0.67
CA PRO A 207 7.41 8.05 1.68
C PRO A 207 7.22 7.31 3.01
N GLN A 208 6.06 6.69 3.24
CA GLN A 208 5.73 6.08 4.52
C GLN A 208 5.86 4.56 4.47
N PRO A 209 6.39 3.95 5.54
CA PRO A 209 6.39 2.50 5.66
C PRO A 209 4.96 1.96 5.75
N ALA A 210 4.74 0.75 5.22
CA ALA A 210 3.49 0.05 5.39
C ALA A 210 3.22 -0.28 6.86
N PHE A 211 1.98 -0.48 7.16
CA PHE A 211 1.55 -0.96 8.46
C PHE A 211 1.99 -2.41 8.64
N ALA A 212 2.69 -2.70 9.73
CA ALA A 212 2.98 -4.07 10.13
C ALA A 212 1.78 -4.65 10.89
N SER A 213 1.23 -5.73 10.38
CA SER A 213 0.17 -6.49 11.05
C SER A 213 0.76 -7.37 12.16
N PRO A 214 -0.06 -7.96 13.04
CA PRO A 214 0.40 -8.96 14.00
C PRO A 214 1.07 -10.19 13.37
N TYR A 215 0.88 -10.42 12.09
CA TYR A 215 1.46 -11.54 11.31
C TYR A 215 2.72 -11.15 10.54
N SER A 216 3.05 -9.86 10.53
CA SER A 216 4.26 -9.37 9.86
C SER A 216 5.50 -9.96 10.50
N ASN A 217 6.46 -10.33 9.66
CA ASN A 217 7.77 -10.80 10.06
C ASN A 217 8.83 -9.88 9.46
N VAL A 218 9.47 -9.05 10.29
CA VAL A 218 10.42 -8.01 9.82
C VAL A 218 11.66 -8.63 9.15
N ARG A 219 12.15 -9.76 9.65
CA ARG A 219 13.28 -10.47 9.05
C ARG A 219 12.91 -11.03 7.66
N HIS A 220 11.73 -11.66 7.57
CA HIS A 220 11.21 -12.12 6.30
C HIS A 220 10.98 -10.95 5.34
N TRP A 221 10.46 -9.83 5.82
CA TRP A 221 10.25 -8.63 5.01
C TRP A 221 11.54 -8.08 4.40
N LEU A 222 12.62 -8.03 5.18
CA LEU A 222 13.94 -7.66 4.67
C LEU A 222 14.43 -8.62 3.57
N SER A 223 14.24 -9.93 3.75
CA SER A 223 14.54 -10.94 2.72
C SER A 223 13.67 -10.78 1.47
N SER A 224 12.40 -10.40 1.64
CA SER A 224 11.50 -10.08 0.52
C SER A 224 12.00 -8.87 -0.28
N LEU A 225 12.49 -7.82 0.40
CA LEU A 225 13.11 -6.68 -0.29
C LEU A 225 14.34 -7.10 -1.08
N ASP A 226 15.19 -7.99 -0.55
CA ASP A 226 16.35 -8.53 -1.27
C ASP A 226 15.93 -9.25 -2.55
N ARG A 227 14.87 -10.06 -2.48
CA ARG A 227 14.31 -10.77 -3.64
C ARG A 227 13.79 -9.81 -4.72
N LEU A 228 13.06 -8.77 -4.34
CA LEU A 228 12.53 -7.78 -5.28
C LEU A 228 13.65 -6.92 -5.88
N GLU A 229 14.65 -6.53 -5.09
CA GLU A 229 15.80 -5.75 -5.55
C GLU A 229 16.65 -6.54 -6.57
N ALA A 230 16.77 -7.86 -6.39
CA ALA A 230 17.49 -8.75 -7.30
C ALA A 230 16.89 -8.78 -8.73
N LEU A 231 15.61 -8.45 -8.90
CA LEU A 231 14.96 -8.31 -10.21
C LEU A 231 15.47 -7.09 -10.99
N LYS A 232 16.12 -6.14 -10.32
CA LYS A 232 16.65 -4.88 -10.90
C LYS A 232 15.58 -4.12 -11.68
N PRO A 233 14.43 -3.80 -11.09
CA PRO A 233 13.36 -3.09 -11.77
C PRO A 233 13.84 -1.71 -12.24
N ALA A 234 13.39 -1.30 -13.43
CA ALA A 234 13.58 0.06 -13.91
C ALA A 234 12.49 1.00 -13.36
N VAL A 235 11.29 0.46 -13.18
CA VAL A 235 10.13 1.16 -12.62
C VAL A 235 9.54 0.33 -11.50
N ILE A 236 9.25 0.97 -10.37
CA ILE A 236 8.54 0.35 -9.23
C ILE A 236 7.24 1.11 -9.02
N VAL A 237 6.12 0.38 -9.07
CA VAL A 237 4.78 0.88 -8.78
C VAL A 237 4.37 0.31 -7.41
N PRO A 238 4.48 1.09 -6.31
CA PRO A 238 3.97 0.68 -5.01
C PRO A 238 2.44 0.72 -5.01
N SER A 239 1.78 0.06 -4.06
CA SER A 239 0.33 0.26 -3.93
C SER A 239 -0.02 1.69 -3.54
N HIS A 240 0.77 2.34 -2.71
CA HIS A 240 0.56 3.73 -2.31
C HIS A 240 1.84 4.56 -2.47
N GLY A 241 1.66 5.82 -2.84
CA GLY A 241 2.75 6.77 -3.04
C GLY A 241 3.28 6.81 -4.48
N PRO A 242 4.31 7.63 -4.72
CA PRO A 242 4.80 7.89 -6.07
C PRO A 242 5.49 6.66 -6.68
N VAL A 243 5.28 6.49 -7.98
CA VAL A 243 6.08 5.58 -8.80
C VAL A 243 7.56 5.94 -8.70
N GLY A 244 8.40 4.96 -8.52
CA GLY A 244 9.84 5.11 -8.32
C GLY A 244 10.68 4.21 -9.22
N ASP A 245 11.95 4.19 -8.91
CA ASP A 245 12.96 3.33 -9.51
C ASP A 245 13.63 2.42 -8.46
N GLY A 246 14.66 1.69 -8.82
CA GLY A 246 15.39 0.79 -7.91
C GLY A 246 15.93 1.45 -6.65
N SER A 247 16.08 2.78 -6.60
CA SER A 247 16.50 3.51 -5.39
C SER A 247 15.48 3.42 -4.25
N MET A 248 14.23 3.04 -4.55
CA MET A 248 13.16 2.84 -3.57
C MET A 248 13.51 1.79 -2.52
N PHE A 249 14.27 0.75 -2.88
CA PHE A 249 14.67 -0.29 -1.93
C PHE A 249 15.67 0.22 -0.90
N ALA A 250 16.67 1.00 -1.34
CA ALA A 250 17.72 1.52 -0.48
C ALA A 250 17.25 2.70 0.39
N SER A 251 16.34 3.53 -0.13
CA SER A 251 15.88 4.76 0.53
C SER A 251 14.54 4.56 1.24
N GLY A 252 14.54 4.58 2.55
CA GLY A 252 13.34 4.64 3.36
C GLY A 252 12.90 3.28 3.91
N TYR A 253 12.40 2.36 3.09
CA TYR A 253 11.77 1.13 3.57
C TYR A 253 12.73 0.18 4.28
N ARG A 254 13.84 -0.17 3.63
CA ARG A 254 14.87 -1.02 4.22
C ARG A 254 15.49 -0.38 5.46
N THR A 255 15.86 0.90 5.37
CA THR A 255 16.46 1.64 6.49
C THR A 255 15.53 1.68 7.69
N TYR A 256 14.22 1.90 7.46
CA TYR A 256 13.20 1.86 8.49
C TYR A 256 13.11 0.48 9.16
N LEU A 257 12.99 -0.60 8.41
CA LEU A 257 12.85 -1.95 8.95
C LEU A 257 14.11 -2.41 9.70
N VAL A 258 15.30 -2.08 9.18
CA VAL A 258 16.58 -2.37 9.83
C VAL A 258 16.66 -1.65 11.18
N GLU A 259 16.33 -0.37 11.20
CA GLU A 259 16.40 0.41 12.44
C GLU A 259 15.38 -0.06 13.48
N VAL A 260 14.14 -0.35 13.07
CA VAL A 260 13.13 -0.95 13.95
C VAL A 260 13.64 -2.26 14.54
N ARG A 261 14.14 -3.16 13.70
CA ARG A 261 14.67 -4.46 14.13
C ARG A 261 15.81 -4.30 15.15
N ASP A 262 16.80 -3.48 14.83
CA ASP A 262 18.03 -3.38 15.61
C ASP A 262 17.80 -2.71 16.96
N ARG A 263 17.02 -1.62 16.97
CA ARG A 263 16.62 -0.95 18.23
C ARG A 263 15.76 -1.87 19.09
N THR A 264 14.77 -2.54 18.50
CA THR A 264 13.89 -3.46 19.25
C THR A 264 14.67 -4.62 19.84
N THR A 265 15.63 -5.18 19.09
CA THR A 265 16.51 -6.23 19.59
C THR A 265 17.35 -5.75 20.78
N THR A 266 17.85 -4.52 20.72
CA THR A 266 18.60 -3.91 21.82
C THR A 266 17.75 -3.79 23.09
N GLU A 267 16.51 -3.31 22.96
CA GLU A 267 15.58 -3.16 24.07
C GLU A 267 15.22 -4.52 24.69
N LYS A 268 14.96 -5.54 23.86
CA LYS A 268 14.67 -6.89 24.34
C LYS A 268 15.86 -7.52 25.07
N LYS A 269 17.09 -7.36 24.54
CA LYS A 269 18.32 -7.82 25.21
C LYS A 269 18.58 -7.12 26.55
N ALA A 270 18.11 -5.88 26.69
CA ALA A 270 18.13 -5.15 27.96
C ALA A 270 17.05 -5.61 28.97
N GLY A 271 16.26 -6.64 28.63
CA GLY A 271 15.22 -7.19 29.49
C GLY A 271 13.91 -6.39 29.51
N ARG A 272 13.72 -5.44 28.60
CA ARG A 272 12.50 -4.64 28.52
C ARG A 272 11.35 -5.45 27.92
N SER A 273 10.14 -5.21 28.41
CA SER A 273 8.91 -5.79 27.85
C SER A 273 8.63 -5.21 26.43
N ALA A 274 7.72 -5.85 25.70
CA ALA A 274 7.30 -5.38 24.38
C ALA A 274 6.75 -3.94 24.43
N ASP A 275 5.95 -3.59 25.42
CA ASP A 275 5.39 -2.24 25.56
C ASP A 275 6.46 -1.20 25.91
N GLN A 276 7.43 -1.53 26.75
CA GLN A 276 8.59 -0.69 27.04
C GLN A 276 9.46 -0.48 25.79
N ALA A 277 9.65 -1.53 24.98
CA ALA A 277 10.36 -1.42 23.71
C ALA A 277 9.61 -0.51 22.72
N VAL A 278 8.27 -0.65 22.64
CA VAL A 278 7.42 0.26 21.81
C VAL A 278 7.60 1.71 22.24
N GLU A 279 7.55 2.01 23.53
CA GLU A 279 7.74 3.36 24.06
C GLU A 279 9.12 3.92 23.68
N ALA A 280 10.19 3.20 24.01
CA ALA A 280 11.57 3.65 23.82
C ALA A 280 11.92 3.83 22.33
N VAL A 281 11.59 2.85 21.48
CA VAL A 281 11.92 2.89 20.05
C VAL A 281 11.06 3.93 19.33
N THR A 282 9.77 4.06 19.70
CA THR A 282 8.90 5.12 19.14
C THR A 282 9.45 6.51 19.49
N ALA A 283 9.86 6.75 20.73
CA ALA A 283 10.47 8.02 21.12
C ALA A 283 11.72 8.35 20.29
N ALA A 284 12.55 7.35 20.00
CA ALA A 284 13.78 7.53 19.22
C ALA A 284 13.55 7.74 17.70
N MET A 285 12.41 7.30 17.16
CA MET A 285 12.15 7.29 15.72
C MET A 285 11.04 8.26 15.27
N ALA A 286 10.22 8.78 16.20
CA ALA A 286 9.00 9.54 15.88
C ALA A 286 9.25 10.83 15.09
N GLU A 287 10.43 11.46 15.20
CA GLU A 287 10.78 12.65 14.44
C GLU A 287 10.85 12.35 12.94
N ARG A 288 11.42 11.20 12.56
CA ARG A 288 11.55 10.77 11.17
C ARG A 288 10.34 9.99 10.67
N PHE A 289 9.64 9.31 11.56
CA PHE A 289 8.49 8.46 11.28
C PHE A 289 7.33 8.83 12.22
N PRO A 290 6.57 9.88 11.90
CA PRO A 290 5.59 10.46 12.82
C PRO A 290 4.35 9.59 13.08
N ASP A 291 4.08 8.59 12.23
CA ASP A 291 2.97 7.65 12.46
C ASP A 291 3.34 6.63 13.54
N LYS A 292 2.99 6.99 14.79
CA LYS A 292 3.27 6.16 15.96
C LYS A 292 2.56 4.81 15.94
N GLY A 293 1.41 4.72 15.27
CA GLY A 293 0.66 3.46 15.13
C GLY A 293 1.41 2.46 14.25
N ARG A 294 1.94 2.91 13.11
CA ARG A 294 2.78 2.09 12.22
C ARG A 294 4.08 1.68 12.89
N LEU A 295 4.73 2.59 13.60
CA LEU A 295 5.91 2.28 14.42
C LEU A 295 5.62 1.19 15.45
N ALA A 296 4.56 1.35 16.25
CA ALA A 296 4.21 0.39 17.29
C ALA A 296 3.95 -1.01 16.73
N GLY A 297 3.27 -1.13 15.59
CA GLY A 297 3.04 -2.41 14.91
C GLY A 297 4.35 -3.07 14.49
N ALA A 298 5.24 -2.33 13.81
CA ALA A 298 6.53 -2.84 13.35
C ALA A 298 7.44 -3.24 14.53
N ILE A 299 7.46 -2.47 15.63
CA ILE A 299 8.24 -2.78 16.83
C ILE A 299 7.72 -4.06 17.48
N LYS A 300 6.40 -4.24 17.60
CA LYS A 300 5.82 -5.47 18.15
C LYS A 300 6.17 -6.70 17.32
N ALA A 301 6.11 -6.60 16.00
CA ALA A 301 6.52 -7.66 15.09
C ALA A 301 8.02 -8.00 15.28
N ALA A 302 8.89 -6.99 15.27
CA ALA A 302 10.33 -7.18 15.50
C ALA A 302 10.63 -7.75 16.89
N TYR A 303 9.89 -7.35 17.93
CA TYR A 303 10.06 -7.85 19.28
C TYR A 303 9.71 -9.34 19.40
N ALA A 304 8.66 -9.78 18.73
CA ALA A 304 8.28 -11.18 18.69
C ALA A 304 9.39 -12.07 18.08
N GLU A 305 10.13 -11.57 17.10
CA GLU A 305 11.18 -12.28 16.37
C GLU A 305 12.57 -12.20 17.02
N ALA A 306 12.82 -11.17 17.84
CA ALA A 306 14.12 -10.94 18.45
C ALA A 306 14.48 -12.09 19.42
N GLN A 307 15.74 -12.53 19.37
CA GLN A 307 16.32 -13.56 20.26
C GLN A 307 17.12 -12.90 21.38
#